data_6b124c240fe9e898b374421466ee6b61
#
_entry.id   6b124c240fe9e898b374421466ee6b61
#
_cell.length_a   1.000
_cell.length_b   1.000
_cell.length_c   1.000
_cell.angle_alpha   90.00
_cell.angle_beta   90.00
_cell.angle_gamma   90.00
#
_symmetry.space_group_name_H-M   'P 1'
#
loop_
_entity.id
_entity.type
_entity.pdbx_description
1 polymer ?
#
loop_
_entity_poly.entity_id
_entity_poly.type
_entity_poly.pdbx_seq_one_letter_code
_entity_poly.pdbx_strand_id
1 'polypeptide(L)'
;MIFKYKDYDIYYEIHGQGDPLLILNGIMMSTKSWAEFIEPMSKDNMLILVDFLGQGQSSKEYEQFYHDIQVDIVEALLQHINIPSVHLFGISYGGEIALQYTLKHPDRVKKLFLSNTCANTSYWLEEVGNAWNEATHSGISYYLTTIPFIYSPKFFINNREWMENRKNILVPLFDNKDFVKSMKVLTNSSVGYDVRDKLDQINVPTMIVGCEYDFVTPFYQQKELNDKIRNSQLVYIHDSGHAIMYEKPSLFTSLVLGFVNNSKIMYNL
;
A
#
# COMPACT_ATOMS: atom_id res chain seq x y z
N MET A 1 3.21 -6.67 17.92
CA MET A 1 2.49 -6.05 19.06
C MET A 1 1.01 -5.90 18.71
N ILE A 2 0.15 -5.72 19.70
CA ILE A 2 -1.30 -5.56 19.46
C ILE A 2 -1.78 -4.35 20.26
N PHE A 3 -2.63 -3.51 19.66
CA PHE A 3 -3.40 -2.51 20.38
C PHE A 3 -4.90 -2.67 20.08
N LYS A 4 -5.74 -2.17 20.96
CA LYS A 4 -7.19 -2.18 20.79
C LYS A 4 -7.67 -0.91 20.09
N TYR A 5 -8.42 -1.08 18.99
CA TYR A 5 -9.23 -0.02 18.40
C TYR A 5 -10.71 -0.46 18.45
N LYS A 6 -11.51 0.18 19.29
CA LYS A 6 -12.87 -0.30 19.64
C LYS A 6 -12.81 -1.77 20.08
N ASP A 7 -13.54 -2.65 19.43
CA ASP A 7 -13.57 -4.09 19.72
C ASP A 7 -12.55 -4.89 18.91
N TYR A 8 -11.72 -4.23 18.07
CA TYR A 8 -10.76 -4.87 17.20
C TYR A 8 -9.35 -4.88 17.79
N ASP A 9 -8.67 -6.02 17.65
CA ASP A 9 -7.23 -6.17 17.86
C ASP A 9 -6.49 -5.80 16.59
N ILE A 10 -5.63 -4.80 16.65
CA ILE A 10 -4.83 -4.35 15.51
C ILE A 10 -3.36 -4.69 15.77
N TYR A 11 -2.79 -5.47 14.88
CA TYR A 11 -1.39 -5.89 14.95
C TYR A 11 -0.47 -4.87 14.30
N TYR A 12 0.63 -4.59 14.96
CA TYR A 12 1.68 -3.72 14.43
C TYR A 12 3.07 -4.15 14.89
N GLU A 13 4.09 -3.69 14.20
CA GLU A 13 5.50 -3.91 14.53
C GLU A 13 6.25 -2.58 14.51
N ILE A 14 7.28 -2.47 15.37
CA ILE A 14 8.21 -1.33 15.36
C ILE A 14 9.63 -1.90 15.31
N HIS A 15 10.43 -1.43 14.36
CA HIS A 15 11.80 -1.83 14.14
C HIS A 15 12.71 -0.61 14.04
N GLY A 16 13.91 -0.67 14.62
CA GLY A 16 14.89 0.41 14.58
C GLY A 16 14.53 1.61 15.44
N GLN A 17 15.24 2.71 15.20
CA GLN A 17 15.09 3.99 15.89
C GLN A 17 15.36 5.12 14.89
N GLY A 18 14.93 6.34 15.20
CA GLY A 18 15.09 7.51 14.32
C GLY A 18 13.76 8.12 13.91
N ASP A 19 13.72 8.77 12.76
CA ASP A 19 12.47 9.38 12.26
C ASP A 19 11.42 8.31 11.94
N PRO A 20 10.18 8.50 12.40
CA PRO A 20 9.13 7.50 12.19
C PRO A 20 8.74 7.40 10.71
N LEU A 21 8.81 6.17 10.17
CA LEU A 21 8.32 5.77 8.86
C LEU A 21 7.19 4.75 9.03
N LEU A 22 5.96 5.16 8.76
CA LEU A 22 4.79 4.28 8.79
C LEU A 22 4.47 3.76 7.40
N ILE A 23 4.33 2.44 7.28
CA ILE A 23 3.98 1.76 6.02
C ILE A 23 2.55 1.25 6.07
N LEU A 24 1.77 1.63 5.07
CA LEU A 24 0.40 1.18 4.83
C LEU A 24 0.34 0.19 3.68
N ASN A 25 -0.15 -1.00 3.96
CA ASN A 25 -0.16 -2.17 3.09
C ASN A 25 -1.08 -2.04 1.87
N GLY A 26 -0.69 -2.66 0.75
CA GLY A 26 -1.64 -3.04 -0.30
C GLY A 26 -2.64 -4.11 0.18
N ILE A 27 -3.70 -4.34 -0.60
CA ILE A 27 -4.87 -5.13 -0.16
C ILE A 27 -4.55 -6.56 0.29
N MET A 28 -3.67 -7.29 -0.40
CA MET A 28 -3.32 -8.69 -0.09
C MET A 28 -2.06 -8.82 0.78
N MET A 29 -1.58 -7.71 1.33
CA MET A 29 -0.33 -7.66 2.10
C MET A 29 -0.59 -7.76 3.60
N SER A 30 0.51 -7.93 4.32
CA SER A 30 0.58 -7.86 5.78
C SER A 30 1.99 -7.40 6.19
N THR A 31 2.22 -7.22 7.48
CA THR A 31 3.57 -6.93 8.03
C THR A 31 4.61 -7.93 7.54
N LYS A 32 4.25 -9.21 7.33
CA LYS A 32 5.13 -10.25 6.78
C LYS A 32 5.64 -9.95 5.36
N SER A 33 4.90 -9.17 4.58
CA SER A 33 5.31 -8.79 3.22
C SER A 33 6.56 -7.91 3.20
N TRP A 34 6.89 -7.31 4.33
CA TRP A 34 8.01 -6.38 4.50
C TRP A 34 9.27 -7.01 5.08
N ALA A 35 9.29 -8.33 5.34
CA ALA A 35 10.38 -9.02 6.04
C ALA A 35 11.78 -8.71 5.46
N GLU A 36 11.92 -8.70 4.13
CA GLU A 36 13.19 -8.40 3.44
C GLU A 36 13.56 -6.91 3.46
N PHE A 37 12.60 -6.03 3.80
CA PHE A 37 12.77 -4.58 3.83
C PHE A 37 13.00 -4.04 5.25
N ILE A 38 12.79 -4.85 6.29
CA ILE A 38 12.92 -4.41 7.69
C ILE A 38 14.33 -3.88 7.93
N GLU A 39 15.38 -4.69 7.63
CA GLU A 39 16.76 -4.30 7.91
C GLU A 39 17.14 -2.98 7.24
N PRO A 40 17.02 -2.81 5.89
CA PRO A 40 17.42 -1.56 5.26
C PRO A 40 16.56 -0.37 5.67
N MET A 41 15.24 -0.56 5.90
CA MET A 41 14.34 0.55 6.22
C MET A 41 14.40 0.97 7.70
N SER A 42 14.81 0.09 8.60
CA SER A 42 14.92 0.39 10.03
C SER A 42 16.30 0.83 10.48
N LYS A 43 17.28 0.88 9.59
CA LYS A 43 18.66 1.25 9.93
C LYS A 43 18.75 2.67 10.48
N ASP A 44 18.07 3.62 9.82
CA ASP A 44 18.10 5.04 10.16
C ASP A 44 16.71 5.60 10.49
N ASN A 45 15.67 4.75 10.52
CA ASN A 45 14.30 5.13 10.80
C ASN A 45 13.68 4.22 11.88
N MET A 46 12.71 4.76 12.59
CA MET A 46 11.75 3.96 13.33
C MET A 46 10.70 3.45 12.34
N LEU A 47 10.90 2.24 11.80
CA LEU A 47 9.98 1.61 10.88
C LEU A 47 8.76 1.08 11.63
N ILE A 48 7.58 1.53 11.25
CA ILE A 48 6.29 1.11 11.81
C ILE A 48 5.52 0.38 10.72
N LEU A 49 5.20 -0.88 10.96
CA LEU A 49 4.37 -1.72 10.08
C LEU A 49 3.04 -1.99 10.78
N VAL A 50 1.95 -1.97 10.04
CA VAL A 50 0.61 -2.25 10.57
C VAL A 50 -0.15 -3.21 9.66
N ASP A 51 -0.82 -4.17 10.24
CA ASP A 51 -1.86 -4.95 9.57
C ASP A 51 -3.18 -4.21 9.70
N PHE A 52 -3.77 -3.78 8.62
CA PHE A 52 -5.10 -3.18 8.62
C PHE A 52 -6.16 -4.16 9.15
N LEU A 53 -7.28 -3.65 9.62
CA LEU A 53 -8.46 -4.47 9.90
C LEU A 53 -8.77 -5.34 8.67
N GLY A 54 -8.86 -6.64 8.85
CA GLY A 54 -9.00 -7.61 7.77
C GLY A 54 -7.69 -8.21 7.25
N GLN A 55 -6.52 -7.65 7.57
CA GLN A 55 -5.21 -8.15 7.10
C GLN A 55 -4.45 -8.93 8.19
N GLY A 56 -3.49 -9.72 7.76
CA GLY A 56 -2.46 -10.36 8.57
C GLY A 56 -2.93 -10.92 9.91
N GLN A 57 -2.38 -10.39 10.99
CA GLN A 57 -2.66 -10.80 12.37
C GLN A 57 -3.71 -9.90 13.06
N SER A 58 -4.19 -8.86 12.40
CA SER A 58 -5.30 -8.04 12.89
C SER A 58 -6.62 -8.78 12.84
N SER A 59 -7.59 -8.31 13.63
CA SER A 59 -8.96 -8.81 13.63
C SER A 59 -9.54 -8.88 12.22
N LYS A 60 -10.34 -9.91 11.98
CA LYS A 60 -11.09 -10.06 10.74
C LYS A 60 -12.49 -9.53 10.94
N GLU A 61 -12.89 -8.61 10.07
CA GLU A 61 -14.26 -8.13 10.00
C GLU A 61 -14.90 -8.65 8.71
N TYR A 62 -16.10 -9.13 8.80
CA TYR A 62 -16.82 -9.74 7.69
C TYR A 62 -18.08 -8.97 7.32
N GLU A 63 -18.45 -7.97 8.12
CA GLU A 63 -19.42 -6.97 7.73
C GLU A 63 -18.75 -5.88 6.90
N GLN A 64 -19.52 -5.28 5.99
CA GLN A 64 -18.99 -4.25 5.11
C GLN A 64 -18.59 -3.01 5.91
N PHE A 65 -17.36 -2.55 5.69
CA PHE A 65 -16.84 -1.27 6.14
C PHE A 65 -16.21 -0.51 4.98
N TYR A 66 -15.84 0.73 5.21
CA TYR A 66 -15.20 1.60 4.21
C TYR A 66 -13.84 2.11 4.71
N HIS A 67 -13.13 2.84 3.87
CA HIS A 67 -11.78 3.34 4.15
C HIS A 67 -11.65 4.15 5.45
N ASP A 68 -12.70 4.84 5.86
CA ASP A 68 -12.71 5.69 7.06
C ASP A 68 -12.28 4.95 8.33
N ILE A 69 -12.68 3.69 8.49
CA ILE A 69 -12.22 2.89 9.64
C ILE A 69 -10.72 2.65 9.63
N GLN A 70 -10.12 2.43 8.45
CA GLN A 70 -8.67 2.24 8.33
C GLN A 70 -7.91 3.54 8.60
N VAL A 71 -8.45 4.67 8.14
CA VAL A 71 -7.91 6.01 8.44
C VAL A 71 -7.92 6.27 9.95
N ASP A 72 -9.02 5.94 10.62
CA ASP A 72 -9.14 6.10 12.07
C ASP A 72 -8.22 5.15 12.84
N ILE A 73 -7.99 3.92 12.35
CA ILE A 73 -7.03 2.97 12.91
C ILE A 73 -5.61 3.53 12.84
N VAL A 74 -5.22 4.15 11.71
CA VAL A 74 -3.90 4.80 11.57
C VAL A 74 -3.71 5.88 12.64
N GLU A 75 -4.71 6.76 12.84
CA GLU A 75 -4.63 7.79 13.87
C GLU A 75 -4.57 7.20 15.28
N ALA A 76 -5.42 6.21 15.57
CA ALA A 76 -5.43 5.53 16.86
C ALA A 76 -4.08 4.82 17.17
N LEU A 77 -3.45 4.20 16.14
CA LEU A 77 -2.12 3.61 16.29
C LEU A 77 -1.09 4.67 16.68
N LEU A 78 -1.03 5.79 15.95
CA LEU A 78 -0.04 6.84 16.22
C LEU A 78 -0.26 7.48 17.59
N GLN A 79 -1.50 7.62 18.03
CA GLN A 79 -1.82 8.06 19.40
C GLN A 79 -1.37 7.02 20.43
N HIS A 80 -1.67 5.73 20.21
CA HIS A 80 -1.30 4.65 21.13
C HIS A 80 0.21 4.57 21.37
N ILE A 81 1.03 4.74 20.30
CA ILE A 81 2.49 4.69 20.41
C ILE A 81 3.12 6.07 20.67
N ASN A 82 2.32 7.11 20.91
CA ASN A 82 2.74 8.49 21.19
C ASN A 82 3.65 9.10 20.10
N ILE A 83 3.37 8.84 18.83
CA ILE A 83 4.10 9.42 17.70
C ILE A 83 3.31 10.64 17.17
N PRO A 84 3.88 11.85 17.23
CA PRO A 84 3.18 13.08 16.82
C PRO A 84 3.03 13.19 15.30
N SER A 85 4.04 12.75 14.53
CA SER A 85 4.02 12.81 13.06
C SER A 85 4.98 11.81 12.44
N VAL A 86 4.70 11.38 11.21
CA VAL A 86 5.44 10.32 10.50
C VAL A 86 5.79 10.71 9.06
N HIS A 87 6.80 10.09 8.49
CA HIS A 87 6.85 9.86 7.06
C HIS A 87 5.84 8.76 6.74
N LEU A 88 4.90 9.03 5.86
CA LEU A 88 3.81 8.11 5.53
C LEU A 88 4.05 7.49 4.16
N PHE A 89 4.14 6.18 4.12
CA PHE A 89 4.21 5.42 2.88
C PHE A 89 2.93 4.62 2.67
N GLY A 90 2.35 4.70 1.47
CA GLY A 90 1.21 3.88 1.08
C GLY A 90 1.39 3.25 -0.30
N ILE A 91 1.15 1.94 -0.39
CA ILE A 91 1.14 1.22 -1.66
C ILE A 91 -0.27 0.73 -2.00
N SER A 92 -0.73 0.95 -3.25
CA SER A 92 -2.03 0.47 -3.73
C SER A 92 -3.16 0.91 -2.78
N TYR A 93 -3.95 -0.01 -2.24
CA TYR A 93 -4.95 0.24 -1.20
C TYR A 93 -4.43 1.10 -0.04
N GLY A 94 -3.21 0.81 0.45
CA GLY A 94 -2.57 1.63 1.49
C GLY A 94 -2.30 3.06 1.05
N GLY A 95 -2.10 3.30 -0.24
CA GLY A 95 -1.97 4.65 -0.82
C GLY A 95 -3.30 5.42 -0.81
N GLU A 96 -4.43 4.74 -1.05
CA GLU A 96 -5.77 5.32 -0.94
C GLU A 96 -6.06 5.76 0.51
N ILE A 97 -5.67 4.94 1.49
CA ILE A 97 -5.77 5.27 2.91
C ILE A 97 -4.81 6.42 3.27
N ALA A 98 -3.57 6.40 2.76
CA ALA A 98 -2.58 7.44 3.02
C ALA A 98 -3.03 8.82 2.51
N LEU A 99 -3.65 8.89 1.33
CA LEU A 99 -4.23 10.12 0.78
C LEU A 99 -5.34 10.66 1.70
N GLN A 100 -6.28 9.82 2.10
CA GLN A 100 -7.38 10.23 2.99
C GLN A 100 -6.87 10.63 4.38
N TYR A 101 -5.90 9.87 4.91
CA TYR A 101 -5.27 10.20 6.20
C TYR A 101 -4.57 11.57 6.14
N THR A 102 -3.79 11.82 5.08
CA THR A 102 -3.08 13.10 4.90
C THR A 102 -4.04 14.28 4.78
N LEU A 103 -5.17 14.10 4.07
CA LEU A 103 -6.22 15.12 3.97
C LEU A 103 -6.91 15.40 5.30
N LYS A 104 -7.14 14.37 6.11
CA LYS A 104 -7.83 14.47 7.41
C LYS A 104 -6.90 14.97 8.53
N HIS A 105 -5.62 14.61 8.47
CA HIS A 105 -4.62 14.85 9.51
C HIS A 105 -3.31 15.43 8.92
N PRO A 106 -3.33 16.59 8.24
CA PRO A 106 -2.16 17.10 7.52
C PRO A 106 -0.93 17.33 8.42
N ASP A 107 -1.13 17.74 9.67
CA ASP A 107 -0.05 17.99 10.64
C ASP A 107 0.62 16.70 11.14
N ARG A 108 0.03 15.55 10.88
CA ARG A 108 0.55 14.23 11.26
C ARG A 108 1.50 13.63 10.23
N VAL A 109 1.59 14.22 9.02
CA VAL A 109 2.38 13.71 7.91
C VAL A 109 3.53 14.66 7.59
N LYS A 110 4.77 14.18 7.73
CA LYS A 110 6.00 14.94 7.39
C LYS A 110 6.27 14.92 5.88
N LYS A 111 6.20 13.74 5.28
CA LYS A 111 6.34 13.47 3.85
C LYS A 111 5.41 12.32 3.48
N LEU A 112 4.88 12.36 2.27
CA LEU A 112 3.98 11.34 1.73
C LEU A 112 4.64 10.61 0.56
N PHE A 113 4.76 9.27 0.65
CA PHE A 113 5.24 8.44 -0.44
C PHE A 113 4.09 7.55 -0.92
N LEU A 114 3.73 7.67 -2.18
CA LEU A 114 2.65 6.94 -2.82
C LEU A 114 3.21 6.03 -3.92
N SER A 115 2.93 4.74 -3.86
CA SER A 115 3.37 3.78 -4.87
C SER A 115 2.17 3.05 -5.46
N ASN A 116 2.05 3.08 -6.80
CA ASN A 116 1.08 2.25 -7.50
C ASN A 116 -0.33 2.38 -6.91
N THR A 117 -0.86 3.60 -6.82
CA THR A 117 -2.15 3.94 -6.19
C THR A 117 -2.91 4.97 -7.01
N CYS A 118 -4.10 5.31 -6.59
CA CYS A 118 -5.01 6.20 -7.32
C CYS A 118 -5.76 7.14 -6.37
N ALA A 119 -6.40 8.16 -6.95
CA ALA A 119 -7.22 9.14 -6.21
C ALA A 119 -8.70 8.76 -6.10
N ASN A 120 -9.14 7.76 -6.85
CA ASN A 120 -10.52 7.30 -6.85
C ASN A 120 -10.62 5.86 -7.32
N THR A 121 -11.67 5.17 -6.90
CA THR A 121 -12.06 3.88 -7.48
C THR A 121 -12.71 4.13 -8.84
N SER A 122 -11.88 4.03 -9.88
CA SER A 122 -12.34 4.19 -11.27
C SER A 122 -13.18 2.98 -11.70
N TYR A 123 -13.99 3.15 -12.76
CA TYR A 123 -14.75 2.02 -13.33
C TYR A 123 -13.85 0.82 -13.71
N TRP A 124 -12.62 1.09 -14.19
CA TRP A 124 -11.62 0.05 -14.41
C TRP A 124 -11.29 -0.73 -13.12
N LEU A 125 -11.01 -0.01 -12.03
CA LEU A 125 -10.65 -0.63 -10.75
C LEU A 125 -11.84 -1.38 -10.12
N GLU A 126 -13.07 -0.89 -10.32
CA GLU A 126 -14.30 -1.60 -9.95
C GLU A 126 -14.40 -2.95 -10.66
N GLU A 127 -14.18 -2.99 -11.99
CA GLU A 127 -14.26 -4.23 -12.77
C GLU A 127 -13.13 -5.21 -12.41
N VAL A 128 -11.93 -4.71 -12.13
CA VAL A 128 -10.83 -5.53 -11.58
C VAL A 128 -11.23 -6.12 -10.23
N GLY A 129 -11.79 -5.33 -9.33
CA GLY A 129 -12.27 -5.78 -8.02
C GLY A 129 -13.40 -6.80 -8.13
N ASN A 130 -14.36 -6.59 -9.04
CA ASN A 130 -15.45 -7.53 -9.33
C ASN A 130 -14.89 -8.87 -9.81
N ALA A 131 -13.93 -8.85 -10.75
CA ALA A 131 -13.30 -10.06 -11.26
C ALA A 131 -12.57 -10.83 -10.14
N TRP A 132 -11.88 -10.12 -9.24
CA TRP A 132 -11.23 -10.74 -8.08
C TRP A 132 -12.24 -11.36 -7.12
N ASN A 133 -13.33 -10.66 -6.82
CA ASN A 133 -14.39 -11.16 -5.95
C ASN A 133 -15.07 -12.41 -6.50
N GLU A 134 -15.32 -12.47 -7.80
CA GLU A 134 -15.90 -13.66 -8.46
C GLU A 134 -14.92 -14.85 -8.45
N ALA A 135 -13.63 -14.61 -8.54
CA ALA A 135 -12.62 -15.67 -8.58
C ALA A 135 -12.36 -16.34 -7.20
N THR A 136 -12.98 -15.89 -6.13
CA THR A 136 -12.74 -16.39 -4.75
C THR A 136 -13.26 -17.79 -4.46
N HIS A 137 -13.87 -18.46 -5.44
CA HIS A 137 -14.39 -19.84 -5.30
C HIS A 137 -13.28 -20.90 -5.19
N SER A 138 -12.04 -20.61 -5.61
CA SER A 138 -10.88 -21.47 -5.41
C SER A 138 -9.59 -20.64 -5.37
N GLY A 139 -8.60 -21.08 -4.60
CA GLY A 139 -7.31 -20.40 -4.50
C GLY A 139 -6.59 -20.28 -5.83
N ILE A 140 -6.67 -21.30 -6.70
CA ILE A 140 -6.08 -21.23 -8.03
C ILE A 140 -6.79 -20.20 -8.93
N SER A 141 -8.12 -20.10 -8.89
CA SER A 141 -8.86 -19.09 -9.66
C SER A 141 -8.50 -17.70 -9.19
N TYR A 142 -8.46 -17.48 -7.89
CA TYR A 142 -8.07 -16.18 -7.32
C TYR A 142 -6.62 -15.82 -7.69
N TYR A 143 -5.68 -16.77 -7.62
CA TYR A 143 -4.31 -16.56 -8.07
C TYR A 143 -4.24 -16.16 -9.54
N LEU A 144 -4.89 -16.89 -10.43
CA LEU A 144 -4.85 -16.64 -11.88
C LEU A 144 -5.50 -15.31 -12.27
N THR A 145 -6.46 -14.84 -11.49
CA THR A 145 -7.16 -13.58 -11.76
C THR A 145 -6.42 -12.37 -11.16
N THR A 146 -5.69 -12.56 -10.07
CA THR A 146 -5.02 -11.44 -9.36
C THR A 146 -3.54 -11.31 -9.74
N ILE A 147 -2.76 -12.37 -9.62
CA ILE A 147 -1.29 -12.29 -9.66
C ILE A 147 -0.73 -11.89 -11.04
N PRO A 148 -1.27 -12.35 -12.19
CA PRO A 148 -0.80 -11.88 -13.50
C PRO A 148 -1.02 -10.38 -13.76
N PHE A 149 -1.95 -9.72 -13.05
CA PHE A 149 -2.17 -8.27 -13.14
C PHE A 149 -1.20 -7.47 -12.25
N ILE A 150 -0.66 -8.13 -11.21
CA ILE A 150 0.22 -7.50 -10.22
C ILE A 150 1.67 -7.45 -10.70
N TYR A 151 2.16 -8.50 -11.37
CA TYR A 151 3.54 -8.57 -11.86
C TYR A 151 3.63 -8.25 -13.35
N SER A 152 4.76 -7.64 -13.77
CA SER A 152 5.02 -7.43 -15.19
C SER A 152 5.22 -8.75 -15.94
N PRO A 153 4.80 -8.83 -17.22
CA PRO A 153 5.03 -10.02 -18.04
C PRO A 153 6.52 -10.41 -18.13
N LYS A 154 7.41 -9.42 -18.18
CA LYS A 154 8.86 -9.63 -18.22
C LYS A 154 9.38 -10.27 -16.94
N PHE A 155 8.89 -9.84 -15.78
CA PHE A 155 9.26 -10.44 -14.51
C PHE A 155 8.81 -11.91 -14.43
N PHE A 156 7.57 -12.19 -14.85
CA PHE A 156 7.03 -13.55 -14.92
C PHE A 156 7.90 -14.49 -15.74
N ILE A 157 8.33 -14.04 -16.93
CA ILE A 157 9.14 -14.85 -17.86
C ILE A 157 10.54 -15.08 -17.30
N ASN A 158 11.17 -14.03 -16.78
CA ASN A 158 12.58 -14.09 -16.36
C ASN A 158 12.77 -14.71 -14.97
N ASN A 159 11.72 -14.77 -14.14
CA ASN A 159 11.77 -15.25 -12.77
C ASN A 159 10.81 -16.43 -12.54
N ARG A 160 10.74 -17.36 -13.49
CA ARG A 160 9.79 -18.48 -13.49
C ARG A 160 9.81 -19.28 -12.18
N GLU A 161 11.00 -19.69 -11.72
CA GLU A 161 11.14 -20.46 -10.48
C GLU A 161 10.60 -19.70 -9.26
N TRP A 162 10.92 -18.40 -9.16
CA TRP A 162 10.41 -17.53 -8.10
C TRP A 162 8.88 -17.43 -8.15
N MET A 163 8.30 -17.27 -9.34
CA MET A 163 6.84 -17.21 -9.53
C MET A 163 6.15 -18.54 -9.20
N GLU A 164 6.74 -19.68 -9.53
CA GLU A 164 6.20 -21.00 -9.15
C GLU A 164 6.26 -21.18 -7.63
N ASN A 165 7.35 -20.81 -6.98
CA ASN A 165 7.46 -20.83 -5.51
C ASN A 165 6.41 -19.90 -4.88
N ARG A 166 6.21 -18.70 -5.44
CA ARG A 166 5.18 -17.76 -5.00
C ARG A 166 3.79 -18.35 -5.13
N LYS A 167 3.51 -19.02 -6.25
CA LYS A 167 2.23 -19.71 -6.49
C LYS A 167 1.97 -20.80 -5.46
N ASN A 168 2.98 -21.62 -5.16
CA ASN A 168 2.88 -22.69 -4.16
C ASN A 168 2.56 -22.17 -2.74
N ILE A 169 2.96 -20.93 -2.43
CA ILE A 169 2.65 -20.25 -1.15
C ILE A 169 1.26 -19.63 -1.20
N LEU A 170 0.92 -18.94 -2.30
CA LEU A 170 -0.28 -18.11 -2.37
C LEU A 170 -1.54 -18.94 -2.61
N VAL A 171 -1.51 -19.99 -3.43
CA VAL A 171 -2.71 -20.78 -3.71
C VAL A 171 -3.32 -21.39 -2.45
N PRO A 172 -2.56 -22.04 -1.54
CA PRO A 172 -3.13 -22.50 -0.26
C PRO A 172 -3.65 -21.37 0.64
N LEU A 173 -3.01 -20.20 0.63
CA LEU A 173 -3.50 -19.03 1.37
C LEU A 173 -4.84 -18.56 0.78
N PHE A 174 -4.96 -18.55 -0.54
CA PHE A 174 -6.17 -18.13 -1.26
C PHE A 174 -7.31 -19.17 -1.18
N ASP A 175 -7.02 -20.41 -0.83
CA ASP A 175 -8.04 -21.42 -0.47
C ASP A 175 -8.58 -21.23 0.96
N ASN A 176 -7.93 -20.42 1.79
CA ASN A 176 -8.40 -20.10 3.14
C ASN A 176 -9.64 -19.20 3.06
N LYS A 177 -10.79 -19.73 3.52
CA LYS A 177 -12.09 -19.04 3.46
C LYS A 177 -12.13 -17.71 4.22
N ASP A 178 -11.44 -17.63 5.36
CA ASP A 178 -11.40 -16.41 6.16
C ASP A 178 -10.55 -15.33 5.46
N PHE A 179 -9.46 -15.75 4.82
CA PHE A 179 -8.63 -14.86 4.02
C PHE A 179 -9.43 -14.26 2.86
N VAL A 180 -10.02 -15.08 1.99
CA VAL A 180 -10.76 -14.57 0.81
C VAL A 180 -11.99 -13.78 1.20
N LYS A 181 -12.67 -14.14 2.30
CA LYS A 181 -13.79 -13.35 2.82
C LYS A 181 -13.34 -11.94 3.27
N SER A 182 -12.21 -11.85 3.98
CA SER A 182 -11.60 -10.57 4.31
C SER A 182 -11.18 -9.78 3.08
N MET A 183 -10.62 -10.44 2.05
CA MET A 183 -10.23 -9.76 0.80
C MET A 183 -11.45 -9.18 0.07
N LYS A 184 -12.59 -9.87 0.05
CA LYS A 184 -13.85 -9.33 -0.50
C LYS A 184 -14.28 -8.06 0.22
N VAL A 185 -14.27 -8.05 1.55
CA VAL A 185 -14.66 -6.88 2.35
C VAL A 185 -13.70 -5.72 2.06
N LEU A 186 -12.38 -5.97 2.03
CA LEU A 186 -11.37 -4.97 1.71
C LEU A 186 -11.51 -4.42 0.29
N THR A 187 -11.72 -5.28 -0.71
CA THR A 187 -11.97 -4.84 -2.10
C THR A 187 -13.20 -3.94 -2.17
N ASN A 188 -14.29 -4.34 -1.51
CA ASN A 188 -15.52 -3.56 -1.50
C ASN A 188 -15.43 -2.28 -0.65
N SER A 189 -14.45 -2.18 0.26
CA SER A 189 -14.26 -1.00 1.10
C SER A 189 -13.80 0.24 0.33
N SER A 190 -13.28 0.04 -0.89
CA SER A 190 -12.90 1.12 -1.81
C SER A 190 -14.08 1.66 -2.63
N VAL A 191 -15.28 1.06 -2.55
CA VAL A 191 -16.45 1.53 -3.32
C VAL A 191 -16.82 2.96 -2.94
N GLY A 192 -16.90 3.81 -3.96
CA GLY A 192 -17.22 5.23 -3.77
C GLY A 192 -16.05 6.09 -3.29
N TYR A 193 -14.85 5.54 -3.18
CA TYR A 193 -13.67 6.32 -2.87
C TYR A 193 -13.34 7.30 -3.99
N ASP A 194 -13.30 8.59 -3.65
CA ASP A 194 -12.89 9.67 -4.55
C ASP A 194 -12.40 10.87 -3.73
N VAL A 195 -11.13 11.22 -3.91
CA VAL A 195 -10.50 12.39 -3.27
C VAL A 195 -9.96 13.40 -4.30
N ARG A 196 -10.27 13.22 -5.59
CA ARG A 196 -9.70 14.01 -6.68
C ARG A 196 -9.89 15.51 -6.53
N ASP A 197 -11.01 15.94 -5.97
CA ASP A 197 -11.33 17.36 -5.77
C ASP A 197 -10.70 17.97 -4.51
N LYS A 198 -9.93 17.16 -3.74
CA LYS A 198 -9.26 17.58 -2.51
C LYS A 198 -7.74 17.49 -2.59
N LEU A 199 -7.18 16.96 -3.68
CA LEU A 199 -5.74 16.68 -3.80
C LEU A 199 -4.88 17.95 -3.71
N ASP A 200 -5.38 19.10 -4.13
CA ASP A 200 -4.72 20.40 -4.03
C ASP A 200 -4.55 20.90 -2.59
N GLN A 201 -5.24 20.29 -1.63
CA GLN A 201 -5.10 20.54 -0.18
C GLN A 201 -3.90 19.81 0.43
N ILE A 202 -3.32 18.83 -0.27
CA ILE A 202 -2.10 18.14 0.18
C ILE A 202 -0.89 19.04 -0.07
N ASN A 203 -0.29 19.55 1.00
CA ASN A 203 0.83 20.51 0.94
C ASN A 203 2.17 19.89 1.36
N VAL A 204 2.17 18.68 1.93
CA VAL A 204 3.40 18.00 2.34
C VAL A 204 4.21 17.55 1.12
N PRO A 205 5.56 17.50 1.22
CA PRO A 205 6.37 16.93 0.15
C PRO A 205 5.89 15.51 -0.19
N THR A 206 5.59 15.28 -1.45
CA THR A 206 4.99 14.03 -1.91
C THR A 206 5.83 13.41 -3.03
N MET A 207 6.17 12.13 -2.91
CA MET A 207 6.71 11.33 -4.02
C MET A 207 5.66 10.35 -4.49
N ILE A 208 5.47 10.30 -5.79
CA ILE A 208 4.52 9.41 -6.46
C ILE A 208 5.29 8.50 -7.40
N VAL A 209 5.13 7.19 -7.25
CA VAL A 209 5.77 6.18 -8.09
C VAL A 209 4.69 5.42 -8.85
N GLY A 210 4.87 5.32 -10.17
CA GLY A 210 4.02 4.52 -11.04
C GLY A 210 4.86 3.66 -11.98
N CYS A 211 4.33 2.51 -12.38
CA CYS A 211 5.03 1.51 -13.17
C CYS A 211 4.40 1.31 -14.55
N GLU A 212 5.25 0.97 -15.54
CA GLU A 212 4.87 0.82 -16.94
C GLU A 212 3.80 -0.25 -17.17
N TYR A 213 3.92 -1.38 -16.48
CA TYR A 213 3.02 -2.53 -16.61
C TYR A 213 2.09 -2.69 -15.38
N ASP A 214 1.75 -1.58 -14.74
CA ASP A 214 0.72 -1.60 -13.70
C ASP A 214 -0.67 -1.63 -14.34
N PHE A 215 -1.30 -2.81 -14.35
CA PHE A 215 -2.64 -3.00 -14.87
C PHE A 215 -3.73 -2.84 -13.80
N VAL A 216 -3.37 -2.73 -12.52
CA VAL A 216 -4.32 -2.50 -11.42
C VAL A 216 -4.61 -1.01 -11.30
N THR A 217 -3.56 -0.21 -11.13
CA THR A 217 -3.63 1.26 -11.09
C THR A 217 -2.74 1.83 -12.20
N PRO A 218 -3.22 1.89 -13.45
CA PRO A 218 -2.42 2.31 -14.60
C PRO A 218 -1.80 3.70 -14.43
N PHE A 219 -0.63 3.91 -15.01
CA PHE A 219 0.23 5.09 -14.80
C PHE A 219 -0.46 6.45 -14.95
N TYR A 220 -1.51 6.55 -15.78
CA TYR A 220 -2.27 7.81 -15.89
C TYR A 220 -2.90 8.26 -14.57
N GLN A 221 -3.21 7.34 -13.64
CA GLN A 221 -3.75 7.66 -12.32
C GLN A 221 -2.68 8.27 -11.40
N GLN A 222 -1.43 7.79 -11.47
CA GLN A 222 -0.33 8.43 -10.74
C GLN A 222 0.02 9.79 -11.35
N LYS A 223 -0.11 9.93 -12.66
CA LYS A 223 0.01 11.23 -13.32
C LYS A 223 -1.08 12.21 -12.84
N GLU A 224 -2.33 11.76 -12.72
CA GLU A 224 -3.41 12.59 -12.17
C GLU A 224 -3.10 13.07 -10.73
N LEU A 225 -2.56 12.19 -9.88
CA LEU A 225 -2.12 12.58 -8.53
C LEU A 225 -1.06 13.69 -8.60
N ASN A 226 -0.05 13.53 -9.46
CA ASN A 226 1.02 14.52 -9.62
C ASN A 226 0.53 15.85 -10.21
N ASP A 227 -0.38 15.81 -11.14
CA ASP A 227 -0.95 17.02 -11.77
C ASP A 227 -1.75 17.88 -10.75
N LYS A 228 -2.29 17.26 -9.68
CA LYS A 228 -3.13 17.92 -8.69
C LYS A 228 -2.45 18.20 -7.34
N ILE A 229 -1.48 17.39 -6.92
CA ILE A 229 -0.71 17.62 -5.68
C ILE A 229 0.47 18.55 -5.99
N ARG A 230 0.39 19.81 -5.56
CA ARG A 230 1.35 20.87 -5.96
C ARG A 230 2.80 20.58 -5.57
N ASN A 231 3.04 19.97 -4.41
CA ASN A 231 4.38 19.68 -3.89
C ASN A 231 4.74 18.21 -4.12
N SER A 232 4.56 17.73 -5.35
CA SER A 232 4.81 16.33 -5.69
C SER A 232 5.88 16.16 -6.77
N GLN A 233 6.50 14.99 -6.75
CA GLN A 233 7.45 14.50 -7.75
C GLN A 233 6.94 13.16 -8.26
N LEU A 234 6.88 12.98 -9.58
CA LEU A 234 6.45 11.75 -10.23
C LEU A 234 7.66 10.96 -10.74
N VAL A 235 7.72 9.69 -10.36
CA VAL A 235 8.73 8.74 -10.85
C VAL A 235 8.04 7.67 -11.67
N TYR A 236 8.45 7.53 -12.93
CA TYR A 236 7.99 6.47 -13.82
C TYR A 236 9.01 5.33 -13.88
N ILE A 237 8.57 4.11 -13.60
CA ILE A 237 9.43 2.93 -13.55
C ILE A 237 9.15 2.05 -14.78
N HIS A 238 10.15 1.97 -15.64
CA HIS A 238 10.11 1.06 -16.79
C HIS A 238 10.26 -0.39 -16.38
N ASP A 239 9.75 -1.31 -17.21
CA ASP A 239 9.90 -2.75 -17.02
C ASP A 239 9.49 -3.24 -15.61
N SER A 240 8.39 -2.72 -15.06
CA SER A 240 7.85 -3.14 -13.76
C SER A 240 6.33 -3.07 -13.75
N GLY A 241 5.72 -3.96 -12.98
CA GLY A 241 4.28 -3.98 -12.71
C GLY A 241 3.89 -3.35 -11.39
N HIS A 242 2.70 -3.67 -10.91
CA HIS A 242 2.14 -3.17 -9.64
C HIS A 242 2.99 -3.54 -8.43
N ALA A 243 3.68 -4.70 -8.48
CA ALA A 243 4.51 -5.23 -7.39
C ALA A 243 5.98 -4.76 -7.48
N ILE A 244 6.25 -3.50 -7.76
CA ILE A 244 7.60 -2.93 -7.87
C ILE A 244 8.54 -3.36 -6.74
N MET A 245 8.05 -3.46 -5.52
CA MET A 245 8.85 -3.84 -4.36
C MET A 245 9.49 -5.23 -4.51
N TYR A 246 8.81 -6.16 -5.20
CA TYR A 246 9.35 -7.49 -5.49
C TYR A 246 10.12 -7.56 -6.81
N GLU A 247 9.70 -6.78 -7.80
CA GLU A 247 10.35 -6.79 -9.12
C GLU A 247 11.68 -6.02 -9.13
N LYS A 248 11.76 -4.93 -8.36
CA LYS A 248 12.93 -4.05 -8.29
C LYS A 248 13.24 -3.62 -6.84
N PRO A 249 13.52 -4.57 -5.92
CA PRO A 249 13.59 -4.29 -4.48
C PRO A 249 14.65 -3.23 -4.11
N SER A 250 15.82 -3.26 -4.73
CA SER A 250 16.89 -2.29 -4.45
C SER A 250 16.51 -0.87 -4.91
N LEU A 251 15.91 -0.74 -6.10
CA LEU A 251 15.43 0.55 -6.60
C LEU A 251 14.30 1.09 -5.70
N PHE A 252 13.33 0.24 -5.38
CA PHE A 252 12.22 0.59 -4.51
C PHE A 252 12.71 1.11 -3.15
N THR A 253 13.58 0.36 -2.47
CA THR A 253 14.16 0.74 -1.18
C THR A 253 14.93 2.07 -1.29
N SER A 254 15.72 2.25 -2.35
CA SER A 254 16.48 3.49 -2.57
C SER A 254 15.57 4.70 -2.79
N LEU A 255 14.46 4.55 -3.50
CA LEU A 255 13.48 5.62 -3.70
C LEU A 255 12.82 6.02 -2.36
N VAL A 256 12.38 5.04 -1.58
CA VAL A 256 11.76 5.31 -0.27
C VAL A 256 12.75 5.99 0.66
N LEU A 257 13.91 5.40 0.88
CA LEU A 257 14.91 5.93 1.82
C LEU A 257 15.52 7.25 1.36
N GLY A 258 15.80 7.38 0.05
CA GLY A 258 16.29 8.64 -0.53
C GLY A 258 15.28 9.77 -0.34
N PHE A 259 13.99 9.51 -0.44
CA PHE A 259 12.97 10.52 -0.23
C PHE A 259 12.75 10.85 1.25
N VAL A 260 12.60 9.83 2.12
CA VAL A 260 12.28 10.09 3.54
C VAL A 260 13.47 10.66 4.31
N ASN A 261 14.69 10.16 4.05
CA ASN A 261 15.89 10.55 4.81
C ASN A 261 16.61 11.76 4.23
N ASN A 262 16.33 12.13 2.97
CA ASN A 262 16.98 13.29 2.35
C ASN A 262 16.28 14.57 2.81
N SER A 263 16.84 15.19 3.83
CA SER A 263 16.24 16.39 4.41
C SER A 263 16.50 17.67 3.62
N LYS A 264 17.49 17.77 2.69
CA LYS A 264 17.88 19.07 2.09
C LYS A 264 18.80 19.04 0.87
N ILE A 265 18.86 18.04 0.05
CA ILE A 265 19.62 18.22 -1.19
C ILE A 265 18.67 18.67 -2.29
N MET A 266 18.51 19.98 -2.44
CA MET A 266 18.07 20.55 -3.70
C MET A 266 19.28 20.58 -4.63
N TYR A 267 19.30 19.70 -5.61
CA TYR A 267 20.21 19.84 -6.73
C TYR A 267 19.61 20.91 -7.65
N ASN A 268 20.20 22.10 -7.65
CA ASN A 268 20.00 23.05 -8.73
C ASN A 268 20.84 22.54 -9.91
N LEU A 269 20.21 21.80 -10.79
CA LEU A 269 20.78 21.40 -12.09
C LEU A 269 20.60 22.54 -13.08
#